data_658b1563c7b1a58b87d80f827aa8bd05
#
_entry.id   658b1563c7b1a58b87d80f827aa8bd05
#
_cell.length_a   1.000
_cell.length_b   1.000
_cell.length_c   1.000
_cell.angle_alpha   90.00
_cell.angle_beta   90.00
_cell.angle_gamma   90.00
#
_symmetry.space_group_name_H-M   'P 1'
#
loop_
_entity.id
_entity.type
_entity.pdbx_description
1 polymer ?
#
loop_
_entity_poly.entity_id
_entity_poly.type
_entity_poly.pdbx_seq_one_letter_code
_entity_poly.pdbx_strand_id
1 'polypeptide(L)'
;MAAQIPTLADIEREQIRRKGLREFVRRAWPQVEPAELAWGWHLDAICEHLEAWLRDEILDLVINQPPGTSKSLIVSTLFAAYVWIERPTWRWIAASYDRDVANRNARRHRELVASDWWTARWPSVAIPSGGADSKSVQFFFNDRGGSRYTTTTGSAVTGQHADGHIIDDPHDPAGVASTAELEATLTWHRETMPTRFRDPKKPRRILVMQRLHERDLTAEMVREGATVLCLPMKYESRHPHRYARDPRREEGALLTPERYDETAVTRLEKRLGPRAAAAQLQQRPAPAEGALLKAHWLTRRWTEIPREGAWGISLDATFKDTKTADFVVLQVWCTVGPDHYLIDQVRGRMDFVETLKAFVALATKYPQALLKLVEDKANGPAILSVLKTKLPGLVAVEPFGSKEARAAAVEPLFAAGNVVFPHETDAVYPDGRRGAPWVPELVHEMVTFPNAAHDDQVDAATQYLNHVAQRGGELLEAAMANLESMFGGG
;
A
#
# COMPACT_ATOMS: atom_id res chain seq x y z
N MET A 1 54.63 29.99 3.76
CA MET A 1 53.17 29.87 3.93
C MET A 1 52.90 28.95 5.13
N ALA A 2 52.34 29.45 6.18
CA ALA A 2 51.93 28.59 7.30
C ALA A 2 50.85 27.63 6.80
N ALA A 3 51.02 26.33 7.02
CA ALA A 3 50.04 25.33 6.70
C ALA A 3 48.79 25.62 7.55
N GLN A 4 47.68 25.95 6.92
CA GLN A 4 46.43 26.23 7.59
C GLN A 4 45.93 24.91 8.23
N ILE A 5 45.68 24.90 9.52
CA ILE A 5 45.17 23.71 10.20
C ILE A 5 43.80 23.40 9.63
N PRO A 6 43.54 22.17 9.14
CA PRO A 6 42.26 21.82 8.54
C PRO A 6 41.15 21.89 9.58
N THR A 7 40.00 22.43 9.21
CA THR A 7 38.80 22.46 10.02
C THR A 7 38.19 21.07 10.14
N LEU A 8 37.26 20.85 11.09
CA LEU A 8 36.48 19.62 11.17
C LEU A 8 35.73 19.35 9.85
N ALA A 9 35.18 20.39 9.23
CA ALA A 9 34.50 20.28 7.94
C ALA A 9 35.42 19.81 6.82
N ASP A 10 36.68 20.27 6.79
CA ASP A 10 37.68 19.85 5.81
C ASP A 10 38.08 18.38 6.00
N ILE A 11 38.24 17.96 7.25
CA ILE A 11 38.53 16.55 7.60
C ILE A 11 37.41 15.65 7.18
N GLU A 12 36.17 15.98 7.51
CA GLU A 12 34.99 15.19 7.17
C GLU A 12 34.77 15.16 5.66
N ARG A 13 34.92 16.26 4.95
CA ARG A 13 34.86 16.31 3.48
C ARG A 13 35.85 15.35 2.85
N GLU A 14 37.10 15.34 3.34
CA GLU A 14 38.13 14.44 2.82
C GLU A 14 37.81 12.96 3.17
N GLN A 15 37.25 12.68 4.34
CA GLN A 15 36.80 11.32 4.70
C GLN A 15 35.66 10.85 3.81
N ILE A 16 34.68 11.71 3.52
CA ILE A 16 33.58 11.42 2.60
C ILE A 16 34.14 11.17 1.18
N ARG A 17 35.06 12.01 0.71
CA ARG A 17 35.69 11.83 -0.58
C ARG A 17 36.42 10.47 -0.72
N ARG A 18 37.06 10.00 0.36
CA ARG A 18 37.81 8.72 0.37
C ARG A 18 36.94 7.51 0.54
N LYS A 19 35.87 7.61 1.38
CA LYS A 19 35.04 6.48 1.78
C LYS A 19 33.67 6.44 1.07
N GLY A 20 33.36 7.46 0.29
CA GLY A 20 32.18 7.53 -0.57
C GLY A 20 30.85 7.74 0.16
N LEU A 21 29.79 7.27 -0.50
CA LEU A 21 28.40 7.45 -0.06
C LEU A 21 28.14 6.92 1.35
N ARG A 22 28.74 5.81 1.71
CA ARG A 22 28.61 5.20 3.06
C ARG A 22 28.99 6.19 4.17
N GLU A 23 30.11 6.86 4.05
CA GLU A 23 30.56 7.85 5.02
C GLU A 23 29.66 9.09 4.99
N PHE A 24 29.26 9.52 3.79
CA PHE A 24 28.32 10.63 3.65
C PHE A 24 27.00 10.35 4.37
N VAL A 25 26.39 9.18 4.15
CA VAL A 25 25.11 8.80 4.79
C VAL A 25 25.24 8.85 6.31
N ARG A 26 26.31 8.27 6.88
CA ARG A 26 26.51 8.26 8.35
C ARG A 26 26.60 9.67 8.93
N ARG A 27 27.28 10.58 8.25
CA ARG A 27 27.47 11.95 8.73
C ARG A 27 26.30 12.88 8.46
N ALA A 28 25.63 12.69 7.35
CA ALA A 28 24.47 13.50 6.98
C ALA A 28 23.18 13.04 7.66
N TRP A 29 23.10 11.80 8.15
CA TRP A 29 21.91 11.24 8.78
C TRP A 29 21.34 12.12 9.91
N PRO A 30 22.13 12.58 10.90
CA PRO A 30 21.61 13.40 11.99
C PRO A 30 21.03 14.75 11.54
N GLN A 31 21.32 15.18 10.30
CA GLN A 31 20.77 16.43 9.75
C GLN A 31 19.33 16.25 9.22
N VAL A 32 18.91 15.02 8.97
CA VAL A 32 17.61 14.72 8.32
C VAL A 32 16.70 13.82 9.16
N GLU A 33 17.28 13.10 10.13
CA GLU A 33 16.55 12.15 10.96
C GLU A 33 17.11 12.16 12.39
N PRO A 34 16.29 12.51 13.42
CA PRO A 34 16.73 12.53 14.82
C PRO A 34 17.04 11.17 15.40
N ALA A 35 16.35 10.11 14.89
CA ALA A 35 16.57 8.75 15.35
C ALA A 35 17.95 8.24 14.97
N GLU A 36 18.59 7.50 15.85
CA GLU A 36 19.89 6.90 15.59
C GLU A 36 19.82 5.91 14.42
N LEU A 37 20.83 5.96 13.56
CA LEU A 37 20.92 5.07 12.40
C LEU A 37 21.47 3.70 12.83
N ALA A 38 20.62 2.71 12.83
CA ALA A 38 21.04 1.32 12.96
C ALA A 38 21.72 0.88 11.65
N TRP A 39 23.05 0.94 11.61
CA TRP A 39 23.81 0.57 10.42
C TRP A 39 23.97 -0.93 10.30
N GLY A 40 23.54 -1.50 9.21
CA GLY A 40 23.71 -2.91 8.88
C GLY A 40 24.26 -3.11 7.46
N TRP A 41 24.67 -4.32 7.16
CA TRP A 41 25.23 -4.71 5.86
C TRP A 41 24.29 -4.40 4.67
N HIS A 42 22.98 -4.38 4.90
CA HIS A 42 21.99 -4.02 3.88
C HIS A 42 22.13 -2.57 3.40
N LEU A 43 22.55 -1.66 4.30
CA LEU A 43 22.83 -0.26 3.93
C LEU A 43 24.14 -0.16 3.16
N ASP A 44 25.13 -1.00 3.48
CA ASP A 44 26.36 -1.11 2.69
C ASP A 44 26.04 -1.56 1.26
N ALA A 45 25.18 -2.58 1.11
CA ALA A 45 24.75 -3.06 -0.19
C ALA A 45 23.99 -1.99 -1.01
N ILE A 46 23.11 -1.21 -0.37
CA ILE A 46 22.44 -0.08 -1.03
C ILE A 46 23.47 0.96 -1.50
N CYS A 47 24.40 1.38 -0.63
CA CYS A 47 25.42 2.38 -0.97
C CYS A 47 26.28 1.92 -2.14
N GLU A 48 26.74 0.66 -2.15
CA GLU A 48 27.54 0.10 -3.24
C GLU A 48 26.82 0.15 -4.60
N HIS A 49 25.54 -0.23 -4.64
CA HIS A 49 24.77 -0.19 -5.89
C HIS A 49 24.49 1.24 -6.35
N LEU A 50 24.21 2.16 -5.42
CA LEU A 50 24.03 3.58 -5.75
C LEU A 50 25.33 4.22 -6.28
N GLU A 51 26.48 3.86 -5.73
CA GLU A 51 27.78 4.31 -6.24
C GLU A 51 28.10 3.72 -7.62
N ALA A 52 27.79 2.44 -7.86
CA ALA A 52 27.89 1.81 -9.18
C ALA A 52 26.98 2.52 -10.21
N TRP A 53 25.75 2.88 -9.80
CA TRP A 53 24.86 3.69 -10.63
C TRP A 53 25.47 5.10 -10.92
N LEU A 54 26.05 5.74 -9.91
CA LEU A 54 26.69 7.06 -10.08
C LEU A 54 27.91 7.00 -11.03
N ARG A 55 28.64 5.88 -11.05
CA ARG A 55 29.79 5.64 -11.93
C ARG A 55 29.40 5.16 -13.33
N ASP A 56 28.13 5.08 -13.68
CA ASP A 56 27.61 4.62 -14.97
C ASP A 56 27.77 3.11 -15.22
N GLU A 57 28.06 2.32 -14.18
CA GLU A 57 28.17 0.85 -14.23
C GLU A 57 26.79 0.20 -14.26
N ILE A 58 25.81 0.87 -13.67
CA ILE A 58 24.40 0.52 -13.65
C ILE A 58 23.60 1.71 -14.17
N LEU A 59 22.72 1.50 -15.15
CA LEU A 59 21.82 2.55 -15.64
C LEU A 59 20.45 2.49 -14.95
N ASP A 60 19.88 1.29 -14.87
CA ASP A 60 18.59 1.02 -14.26
C ASP A 60 18.79 0.16 -13.02
N LEU A 61 18.48 0.72 -11.86
CA LEU A 61 18.63 0.07 -10.56
C LEU A 61 17.27 -0.09 -9.89
N VAL A 62 16.96 -1.31 -9.48
CA VAL A 62 15.81 -1.64 -8.65
C VAL A 62 16.28 -2.06 -7.25
N ILE A 63 15.76 -1.43 -6.22
CA ILE A 63 16.04 -1.75 -4.82
C ILE A 63 14.72 -2.20 -4.17
N ASN A 64 14.61 -3.50 -3.88
CA ASN A 64 13.48 -4.07 -3.17
C ASN A 64 13.85 -4.42 -1.74
N GLN A 65 13.16 -3.83 -0.78
CA GLN A 65 13.44 -4.00 0.63
C GLN A 65 12.18 -3.77 1.48
N PRO A 66 12.02 -4.43 2.62
CA PRO A 66 10.86 -4.26 3.50
C PRO A 66 10.64 -2.82 3.95
N PRO A 67 9.41 -2.47 4.37
CA PRO A 67 9.13 -1.15 4.94
C PRO A 67 9.94 -0.91 6.21
N GLY A 68 10.20 0.36 6.51
CA GLY A 68 10.87 0.76 7.74
C GLY A 68 12.38 0.45 7.83
N THR A 69 13.05 0.09 6.74
CA THR A 69 14.47 -0.27 6.67
C THR A 69 15.36 0.86 6.11
N SER A 70 14.90 2.10 6.17
CA SER A 70 15.61 3.34 5.79
C SER A 70 15.87 3.52 4.27
N LYS A 71 15.35 2.64 3.41
CA LYS A 71 15.58 2.66 1.96
C LYS A 71 15.26 4.02 1.31
N SER A 72 14.06 4.55 1.54
CA SER A 72 13.60 5.80 0.92
C SER A 72 14.42 7.01 1.36
N LEU A 73 14.78 7.11 2.66
CA LEU A 73 15.58 8.22 3.16
C LEU A 73 16.98 8.21 2.57
N ILE A 74 17.59 7.04 2.42
CA ILE A 74 18.92 6.92 1.79
C ILE A 74 18.84 7.25 0.31
N VAL A 75 17.91 6.67 -0.44
CA VAL A 75 17.84 6.82 -1.90
C VAL A 75 17.28 8.19 -2.29
N SER A 76 16.10 8.52 -1.77
CA SER A 76 15.33 9.69 -2.24
C SER A 76 15.77 11.01 -1.61
N THR A 77 16.55 10.97 -0.51
CA THR A 77 17.04 12.17 0.17
C THR A 77 18.56 12.26 0.15
N LEU A 78 19.23 11.33 0.83
CA LEU A 78 20.69 11.44 1.07
C LEU A 78 21.48 11.21 -0.21
N PHE A 79 21.18 10.18 -0.99
CA PHE A 79 21.87 9.94 -2.26
C PHE A 79 21.57 11.04 -3.28
N ALA A 80 20.33 11.51 -3.35
CA ALA A 80 19.97 12.62 -4.23
C ALA A 80 20.81 13.88 -3.95
N ALA A 81 21.10 14.16 -2.67
CA ALA A 81 21.99 15.24 -2.26
C ALA A 81 23.47 14.89 -2.57
N TYR A 82 23.91 13.67 -2.28
CA TYR A 82 25.28 13.22 -2.54
C TYR A 82 25.66 13.37 -4.01
N VAL A 83 24.76 13.08 -4.93
CA VAL A 83 25.00 13.27 -6.37
C VAL A 83 25.34 14.73 -6.70
N TRP A 84 24.82 15.71 -6.00
CA TRP A 84 25.17 17.11 -6.23
C TRP A 84 26.59 17.48 -5.77
N ILE A 85 27.22 16.68 -4.90
CA ILE A 85 28.65 16.83 -4.59
C ILE A 85 29.52 16.44 -5.79
N GLU A 86 29.18 15.33 -6.44
CA GLU A 86 29.93 14.76 -7.55
C GLU A 86 29.52 15.38 -8.90
N ARG A 87 28.25 15.70 -9.05
CA ARG A 87 27.65 16.24 -10.29
C ARG A 87 26.73 17.43 -9.96
N PRO A 88 27.25 18.60 -9.67
CA PRO A 88 26.49 19.75 -9.18
C PRO A 88 25.35 20.22 -10.11
N THR A 89 25.47 19.99 -11.42
CA THR A 89 24.47 20.37 -12.42
C THR A 89 23.38 19.35 -12.64
N TRP A 90 23.38 18.25 -11.85
CA TRP A 90 22.47 17.13 -12.01
C TRP A 90 21.02 17.52 -11.73
N ARG A 91 20.12 17.13 -12.63
CA ARG A 91 18.68 17.38 -12.49
C ARG A 91 17.96 16.08 -12.18
N TRP A 92 17.12 16.13 -11.15
CA TRP A 92 16.30 15.01 -10.71
C TRP A 92 14.83 15.21 -11.07
N ILE A 93 14.16 14.15 -11.55
CA ILE A 93 12.73 13.95 -11.38
C ILE A 93 12.56 12.87 -10.33
N ALA A 94 11.84 13.19 -9.24
CA ALA A 94 11.54 12.25 -8.15
C ALA A 94 10.02 12.08 -8.03
N ALA A 95 9.55 10.82 -8.03
CA ALA A 95 8.14 10.49 -7.98
C ALA A 95 7.84 9.46 -6.87
N SER A 96 6.66 9.53 -6.27
CA SER A 96 6.09 8.53 -5.38
C SER A 96 4.58 8.43 -5.63
N TYR A 97 3.92 7.35 -5.17
CA TYR A 97 2.46 7.28 -5.27
C TYR A 97 1.79 8.37 -4.41
N ASP A 98 2.35 8.66 -3.26
CA ASP A 98 1.85 9.62 -2.29
C ASP A 98 2.59 10.96 -2.37
N ARG A 99 1.81 12.05 -2.49
CA ARG A 99 2.35 13.42 -2.60
C ARG A 99 3.06 13.87 -1.32
N ASP A 100 2.56 13.48 -0.16
CA ASP A 100 3.14 13.90 1.12
C ASP A 100 4.46 13.18 1.37
N VAL A 101 4.56 11.90 0.99
CA VAL A 101 5.83 11.15 1.00
C VAL A 101 6.84 11.79 0.06
N ALA A 102 6.45 12.09 -1.18
CA ALA A 102 7.31 12.75 -2.16
C ALA A 102 7.81 14.11 -1.67
N ASN A 103 6.89 14.94 -1.15
CA ASN A 103 7.21 16.27 -0.63
C ASN A 103 8.08 16.21 0.64
N ARG A 104 7.87 15.24 1.53
CA ARG A 104 8.71 15.04 2.72
C ARG A 104 10.16 14.75 2.34
N ASN A 105 10.39 13.85 1.39
CA ASN A 105 11.73 13.53 0.90
C ASN A 105 12.38 14.73 0.20
N ALA A 106 11.62 15.49 -0.58
CA ALA A 106 12.08 16.70 -1.24
C ALA A 106 12.47 17.81 -0.22
N ARG A 107 11.65 18.00 0.80
CA ARG A 107 11.91 18.96 1.88
C ARG A 107 13.20 18.62 2.62
N ARG A 108 13.36 17.34 3.03
CA ARG A 108 14.57 16.86 3.71
C ARG A 108 15.82 17.04 2.84
N HIS A 109 15.74 16.77 1.54
CA HIS A 109 16.84 17.01 0.61
C HIS A 109 17.21 18.49 0.56
N ARG A 110 16.23 19.37 0.39
CA ARG A 110 16.46 20.83 0.34
C ARG A 110 17.05 21.35 1.65
N GLU A 111 16.49 20.95 2.79
CA GLU A 111 16.93 21.36 4.12
C GLU A 111 18.35 20.89 4.42
N LEU A 112 18.72 19.67 4.00
CA LEU A 112 20.08 19.16 4.10
C LEU A 112 21.08 20.06 3.33
N VAL A 113 20.77 20.37 2.07
CA VAL A 113 21.66 21.20 1.23
C VAL A 113 21.70 22.66 1.69
N ALA A 114 20.66 23.14 2.34
CA ALA A 114 20.59 24.47 2.93
C ALA A 114 21.19 24.54 4.36
N SER A 115 21.56 23.44 4.97
CA SER A 115 22.06 23.39 6.35
C SER A 115 23.47 23.97 6.50
N ASP A 116 23.80 24.46 7.69
CA ASP A 116 25.16 24.92 8.03
C ASP A 116 26.18 23.75 7.92
N TRP A 117 25.72 22.53 8.24
CA TRP A 117 26.56 21.34 8.08
C TRP A 117 26.99 21.14 6.64
N TRP A 118 26.08 21.31 5.67
CA TRP A 118 26.37 21.18 4.23
C TRP A 118 27.22 22.35 3.74
N THR A 119 26.81 23.59 4.00
CA THR A 119 27.47 24.79 3.47
C THR A 119 28.91 24.94 3.96
N ALA A 120 29.22 24.50 5.18
CA ALA A 120 30.59 24.44 5.70
C ALA A 120 31.50 23.45 4.92
N ARG A 121 30.94 22.44 4.28
CA ARG A 121 31.68 21.37 3.56
C ARG A 121 31.70 21.59 2.06
N TRP A 122 30.59 22.02 1.49
CA TRP A 122 30.39 22.24 0.06
C TRP A 122 29.80 23.62 -0.23
N PRO A 123 30.53 24.70 0.09
CA PRO A 123 30.02 26.08 -0.09
C PRO A 123 29.76 26.43 -1.55
N SER A 124 30.36 25.67 -2.49
CA SER A 124 30.17 25.85 -3.93
C SER A 124 28.87 25.19 -4.47
N VAL A 125 28.08 24.52 -3.62
CA VAL A 125 26.79 23.91 -3.99
C VAL A 125 25.78 24.28 -2.91
N ALA A 126 25.05 25.34 -3.12
CA ALA A 126 24.10 25.86 -2.13
C ALA A 126 22.71 26.07 -2.75
N ILE A 127 21.69 26.09 -1.91
CA ILE A 127 20.36 26.55 -2.31
C ILE A 127 20.38 28.10 -2.28
N PRO A 128 20.02 28.79 -3.37
CA PRO A 128 20.01 30.24 -3.40
C PRO A 128 19.11 30.82 -2.32
N SER A 129 19.60 31.78 -1.55
CA SER A 129 18.82 32.52 -0.56
C SER A 129 18.07 33.65 -1.26
N GLY A 130 16.75 33.47 -1.45
CA GLY A 130 15.85 34.48 -1.99
C GLY A 130 15.14 34.08 -3.28
N GLY A 131 13.88 34.49 -3.41
CA GLY A 131 12.97 34.14 -4.50
C GLY A 131 11.88 33.17 -4.11
N ALA A 132 10.73 33.23 -4.79
CA ALA A 132 9.58 32.36 -4.56
C ALA A 132 9.94 30.87 -4.80
N ASP A 133 10.78 30.61 -5.78
CA ASP A 133 11.20 29.26 -6.17
C ASP A 133 12.16 28.59 -5.16
N SER A 134 12.88 29.37 -4.35
CA SER A 134 13.75 28.82 -3.30
C SER A 134 12.97 28.20 -2.14
N LYS A 135 11.68 28.49 -2.01
CA LYS A 135 10.77 27.97 -0.96
C LYS A 135 9.91 26.80 -1.44
N SER A 136 9.86 26.54 -2.74
CA SER A 136 9.06 25.44 -3.28
C SER A 136 9.65 24.09 -2.85
N VAL A 137 8.78 23.17 -2.43
CA VAL A 137 9.14 21.79 -2.15
C VAL A 137 9.04 20.95 -3.41
N GLN A 138 8.11 21.31 -4.30
CA GLN A 138 7.88 20.57 -5.55
C GLN A 138 9.00 20.79 -6.57
N PHE A 139 9.57 22.01 -6.61
CA PHE A 139 10.69 22.32 -7.50
C PHE A 139 11.68 23.22 -6.79
N PHE A 140 12.93 22.82 -6.72
CA PHE A 140 14.04 23.65 -6.22
C PHE A 140 15.32 23.32 -6.96
N PHE A 141 16.29 24.23 -6.88
CA PHE A 141 17.55 24.14 -7.58
C PHE A 141 18.71 24.61 -6.69
N ASN A 142 19.91 24.19 -7.02
CA ASN A 142 21.14 24.69 -6.44
C ASN A 142 21.74 25.80 -7.34
N ASP A 143 22.73 26.53 -6.82
CA ASP A 143 23.41 27.65 -7.50
C ASP A 143 24.30 27.20 -8.69
N ARG A 144 24.42 25.89 -8.93
CA ARG A 144 25.17 25.30 -10.04
C ARG A 144 24.29 24.82 -11.20
N GLY A 145 22.99 25.02 -11.11
CA GLY A 145 22.00 24.61 -12.11
C GLY A 145 21.49 23.17 -12.00
N GLY A 146 21.87 22.47 -10.95
CA GLY A 146 21.21 21.22 -10.56
C GLY A 146 19.85 21.51 -10.00
N SER A 147 18.88 20.64 -10.21
CA SER A 147 17.51 20.83 -9.75
C SER A 147 16.83 19.54 -9.32
N ARG A 148 15.77 19.66 -8.53
CA ARG A 148 14.86 18.57 -8.23
C ARG A 148 13.42 18.99 -8.50
N TYR A 149 12.77 18.25 -9.37
CA TYR A 149 11.32 18.29 -9.59
C TYR A 149 10.68 17.08 -8.92
N THR A 150 9.68 17.31 -8.11
CA THR A 150 8.98 16.29 -7.31
C THR A 150 7.54 16.17 -7.79
N THR A 151 7.07 14.94 -8.03
CA THR A 151 5.75 14.65 -8.57
C THR A 151 5.16 13.37 -7.96
N THR A 152 3.94 13.03 -8.35
CA THR A 152 3.33 11.72 -8.05
C THR A 152 3.30 10.85 -9.30
N THR A 153 3.32 9.53 -9.10
CA THR A 153 3.11 8.56 -10.19
C THR A 153 1.76 8.83 -10.87
N GLY A 154 1.70 8.63 -12.18
CA GLY A 154 0.51 8.96 -12.97
C GLY A 154 0.31 10.44 -13.31
N SER A 155 1.07 11.35 -12.69
CA SER A 155 0.95 12.78 -12.97
C SER A 155 1.63 13.18 -14.29
N ALA A 156 1.10 14.22 -14.92
CA ALA A 156 1.77 14.85 -16.07
C ALA A 156 3.10 15.49 -15.63
N VAL A 157 4.19 15.17 -16.36
CA VAL A 157 5.53 15.72 -16.13
C VAL A 157 5.93 16.60 -17.30
N THR A 158 4.99 17.45 -17.75
CA THR A 158 5.17 18.29 -18.95
C THR A 158 6.24 19.35 -18.73
N GLY A 159 7.14 19.51 -19.69
CA GLY A 159 8.18 20.54 -19.68
C GLY A 159 9.37 20.28 -18.73
N GLN A 160 9.37 19.20 -17.97
CA GLN A 160 10.50 18.83 -17.09
C GLN A 160 11.37 17.77 -17.76
N HIS A 161 12.69 17.98 -17.70
CA HIS A 161 13.69 17.02 -18.17
C HIS A 161 14.79 16.87 -17.13
N ALA A 162 15.24 15.64 -16.89
CA ALA A 162 16.22 15.30 -15.87
C ALA A 162 17.36 14.44 -16.41
N ASP A 163 18.45 14.39 -15.66
CA ASP A 163 19.58 13.50 -15.90
C ASP A 163 19.33 12.11 -15.30
N GLY A 164 18.50 12.05 -14.26
CA GLY A 164 18.10 10.79 -13.64
C GLY A 164 16.73 10.87 -12.94
N HIS A 165 16.07 9.73 -12.86
CA HIS A 165 14.79 9.58 -12.18
C HIS A 165 14.96 8.75 -10.90
N ILE A 166 14.31 9.20 -9.82
CA ILE A 166 14.08 8.41 -8.60
C ILE A 166 12.59 8.14 -8.48
N ILE A 167 12.20 6.87 -8.45
CA ILE A 167 10.83 6.43 -8.26
C ILE A 167 10.78 5.68 -6.92
N ASP A 168 10.08 6.25 -5.94
CA ASP A 168 10.04 5.76 -4.56
C ASP A 168 8.63 5.32 -4.20
N ASP A 169 8.46 4.03 -3.92
CA ASP A 169 7.16 3.40 -3.65
C ASP A 169 6.07 3.91 -4.64
N PRO A 170 6.11 3.46 -5.92
CA PRO A 170 5.25 4.01 -6.98
C PRO A 170 3.79 3.58 -6.91
N HIS A 171 3.46 2.57 -6.12
CA HIS A 171 2.13 1.99 -6.01
C HIS A 171 1.54 2.22 -4.63
N ASP A 172 0.25 2.56 -4.58
CA ASP A 172 -0.52 2.55 -3.34
C ASP A 172 -0.76 1.10 -2.88
N PRO A 173 -0.37 0.73 -1.65
CA PRO A 173 -0.67 -0.60 -1.12
C PRO A 173 -2.16 -0.95 -1.10
N ALA A 174 -3.06 0.05 -0.94
CA ALA A 174 -4.50 -0.16 -0.98
C ALA A 174 -5.04 -0.31 -2.40
N GLY A 175 -4.42 0.38 -3.37
CA GLY A 175 -4.87 0.39 -4.76
C GLY A 175 -4.23 -0.67 -5.66
N VAL A 176 -3.13 -1.29 -5.23
CA VAL A 176 -2.33 -2.19 -6.08
C VAL A 176 -3.09 -3.47 -6.52
N ALA A 177 -4.15 -3.83 -5.83
CA ALA A 177 -5.04 -4.92 -6.23
C ALA A 177 -5.92 -4.54 -7.45
N SER A 178 -6.12 -3.25 -7.70
CA SER A 178 -6.83 -2.73 -8.88
C SER A 178 -5.95 -2.83 -10.12
N THR A 179 -6.38 -3.62 -11.10
CA THR A 179 -5.70 -3.72 -12.40
C THR A 179 -5.59 -2.36 -13.09
N ALA A 180 -6.59 -1.50 -12.96
CA ALA A 180 -6.61 -0.17 -13.58
C ALA A 180 -5.55 0.76 -12.97
N GLU A 181 -5.42 0.79 -11.64
CA GLU A 181 -4.40 1.60 -10.95
C GLU A 181 -2.98 1.09 -11.22
N LEU A 182 -2.82 -0.23 -11.21
CA LEU A 182 -1.55 -0.87 -11.56
C LEU A 182 -1.13 -0.49 -12.99
N GLU A 183 -2.01 -0.67 -13.97
CA GLU A 183 -1.74 -0.34 -15.38
C GLU A 183 -1.55 1.17 -15.60
N ALA A 184 -2.23 2.03 -14.85
CA ALA A 184 -2.01 3.48 -14.92
C ALA A 184 -0.55 3.85 -14.55
N THR A 185 -0.02 3.27 -13.48
CA THR A 185 1.39 3.47 -13.08
C THR A 185 2.36 2.91 -14.12
N LEU A 186 2.09 1.73 -14.67
CA LEU A 186 2.94 1.11 -15.71
C LEU A 186 2.90 1.91 -17.01
N THR A 187 1.73 2.38 -17.43
CA THR A 187 1.56 3.24 -18.60
C THR A 187 2.33 4.56 -18.43
N TRP A 188 2.20 5.20 -17.26
CA TRP A 188 2.99 6.39 -16.95
C TRP A 188 4.50 6.13 -17.06
N HIS A 189 4.98 4.99 -16.56
CA HIS A 189 6.38 4.60 -16.66
C HIS A 189 6.81 4.38 -18.11
N ARG A 190 6.00 3.71 -18.93
CA ARG A 190 6.29 3.36 -20.33
C ARG A 190 6.19 4.53 -21.29
N GLU A 191 5.22 5.43 -21.09
CA GLU A 191 4.86 6.43 -22.08
C GLU A 191 5.30 7.85 -21.68
N THR A 192 5.24 8.19 -20.40
CA THR A 192 5.56 9.55 -19.94
C THR A 192 7.04 9.69 -19.60
N MET A 193 7.58 8.80 -18.76
CA MET A 193 8.91 8.96 -18.20
C MET A 193 10.07 8.83 -19.20
N PRO A 194 10.03 7.97 -20.22
CA PRO A 194 11.15 7.84 -21.16
C PRO A 194 11.46 9.12 -21.93
N THR A 195 10.47 9.95 -22.17
CA THR A 195 10.62 11.23 -22.88
C THR A 195 11.14 12.36 -21.98
N ARG A 196 11.42 12.09 -20.70
CA ARG A 196 11.83 13.09 -19.70
C ARG A 196 13.34 13.08 -19.43
N PHE A 197 14.14 12.32 -20.16
CA PHE A 197 15.59 12.37 -20.03
C PHE A 197 16.19 13.52 -20.87
N ARG A 198 17.19 14.20 -20.28
CA ARG A 198 17.99 15.21 -21.00
C ARG A 198 18.90 14.56 -22.05
N ASP A 199 19.47 13.42 -21.70
CA ASP A 199 20.22 12.58 -22.63
C ASP A 199 19.47 11.25 -22.84
N PRO A 200 18.80 11.07 -23.98
CA PRO A 200 18.06 9.84 -24.27
C PRO A 200 18.99 8.63 -24.50
N LYS A 201 20.29 8.84 -24.69
CA LYS A 201 21.27 7.75 -24.84
C LYS A 201 21.69 7.15 -23.49
N LYS A 202 21.42 7.86 -22.39
CA LYS A 202 21.77 7.45 -21.03
C LYS A 202 20.60 7.61 -20.09
N PRO A 203 19.48 6.92 -20.33
CA PRO A 203 18.37 6.93 -19.39
C PRO A 203 18.83 6.29 -18.09
N ARG A 204 18.63 6.99 -16.97
CA ARG A 204 19.10 6.54 -15.67
C ARG A 204 17.94 6.54 -14.68
N ARG A 205 17.61 5.36 -14.19
CA ARG A 205 16.45 5.19 -13.30
C ARG A 205 16.88 4.47 -12.02
N ILE A 206 16.36 4.93 -10.91
CA ILE A 206 16.39 4.21 -9.64
C ILE A 206 14.96 4.02 -9.19
N LEU A 207 14.55 2.77 -9.06
CA LEU A 207 13.32 2.36 -8.41
C LEU A 207 13.65 1.84 -7.02
N VAL A 208 13.03 2.39 -5.99
CA VAL A 208 13.11 1.86 -4.63
C VAL A 208 11.72 1.62 -4.11
N MET A 209 11.41 0.38 -3.72
CA MET A 209 10.08 0.03 -3.22
C MET A 209 10.10 -1.28 -2.44
N GLN A 210 9.05 -1.54 -1.69
CA GLN A 210 8.64 -2.88 -1.32
C GLN A 210 7.81 -3.48 -2.45
N ARG A 211 7.91 -4.80 -2.68
CA ARG A 211 7.05 -5.46 -3.65
C ARG A 211 5.62 -5.50 -3.13
N LEU A 212 4.66 -5.30 -4.02
CA LEU A 212 3.23 -5.31 -3.69
C LEU A 212 2.43 -6.26 -4.58
N HIS A 213 2.82 -6.38 -5.85
CA HIS A 213 2.12 -7.18 -6.85
C HIS A 213 3.13 -7.85 -7.78
N GLU A 214 2.77 -9.00 -8.37
CA GLU A 214 3.62 -9.72 -9.33
C GLU A 214 3.96 -8.89 -10.56
N ARG A 215 3.01 -8.06 -11.02
CA ARG A 215 3.13 -7.16 -12.17
C ARG A 215 3.42 -5.71 -11.78
N ASP A 216 3.95 -5.46 -10.59
CA ASP A 216 4.33 -4.11 -10.17
C ASP A 216 5.49 -3.54 -10.99
N LEU A 217 5.85 -2.28 -10.78
CA LEU A 217 6.89 -1.61 -11.54
C LEU A 217 8.26 -2.31 -11.44
N THR A 218 8.54 -3.02 -10.33
CA THR A 218 9.74 -3.88 -10.26
C THR A 218 9.73 -4.94 -11.36
N ALA A 219 8.60 -5.66 -11.52
CA ALA A 219 8.51 -6.71 -12.54
C ALA A 219 8.69 -6.14 -13.95
N GLU A 220 8.19 -4.94 -14.21
CA GLU A 220 8.38 -4.23 -15.48
C GLU A 220 9.85 -3.93 -15.74
N MET A 221 10.52 -3.27 -14.80
CA MET A 221 11.93 -2.90 -14.95
C MET A 221 12.87 -4.12 -15.00
N VAL A 222 12.52 -5.21 -14.32
CA VAL A 222 13.25 -6.49 -14.43
C VAL A 222 13.14 -7.06 -15.85
N ARG A 223 11.97 -7.01 -16.47
CA ARG A 223 11.80 -7.41 -17.89
C ARG A 223 12.58 -6.51 -18.85
N GLU A 224 12.77 -5.26 -18.51
CA GLU A 224 13.61 -4.31 -19.26
C GLU A 224 15.12 -4.53 -19.03
N GLY A 225 15.54 -5.41 -18.12
CA GLY A 225 16.93 -5.76 -17.84
C GLY A 225 17.59 -4.96 -16.73
N ALA A 226 16.82 -4.34 -15.84
CA ALA A 226 17.36 -3.58 -14.70
C ALA A 226 18.15 -4.47 -13.74
N THR A 227 19.21 -3.89 -13.15
CA THR A 227 19.93 -4.51 -12.03
C THR A 227 19.08 -4.49 -10.77
N VAL A 228 18.95 -5.64 -10.10
CA VAL A 228 18.08 -5.80 -8.92
C VAL A 228 18.90 -6.05 -7.67
N LEU A 229 18.74 -5.19 -6.67
CA LEU A 229 19.13 -5.44 -5.29
C LEU A 229 17.87 -5.80 -4.48
N CYS A 230 17.68 -7.09 -4.20
CA CYS A 230 16.56 -7.58 -3.45
C CYS A 230 17.02 -8.10 -2.07
N LEU A 231 16.45 -7.52 -1.01
CA LEU A 231 16.83 -7.76 0.38
C LEU A 231 15.58 -8.10 1.21
N PRO A 232 15.15 -9.38 1.24
CA PRO A 232 13.98 -9.80 1.99
C PRO A 232 14.20 -9.73 3.51
N MET A 233 13.11 -9.59 4.30
CA MET A 233 13.14 -9.52 5.76
C MET A 233 13.78 -10.76 6.36
N LYS A 234 13.37 -11.93 5.93
CA LYS A 234 13.96 -13.22 6.32
C LYS A 234 14.78 -13.76 5.15
N TYR A 235 15.94 -14.32 5.45
CA TYR A 235 16.76 -14.95 4.42
C TYR A 235 16.08 -16.18 3.84
N GLU A 236 16.06 -16.27 2.52
CA GLU A 236 15.59 -17.42 1.75
C GLU A 236 16.69 -17.81 0.75
N SER A 237 17.29 -18.97 0.92
CA SER A 237 18.39 -19.46 0.05
C SER A 237 17.96 -19.63 -1.41
N ARG A 238 16.65 -19.89 -1.63
CA ARG A 238 16.03 -20.11 -2.95
C ARG A 238 15.26 -18.88 -3.47
N HIS A 239 15.46 -17.70 -2.87
CA HIS A 239 14.77 -16.50 -3.36
C HIS A 239 15.17 -16.21 -4.82
N PRO A 240 14.22 -15.96 -5.76
CA PRO A 240 14.51 -15.80 -7.19
C PRO A 240 15.48 -14.63 -7.49
N HIS A 241 15.42 -13.57 -6.70
CA HIS A 241 16.32 -12.41 -6.81
C HIS A 241 17.28 -12.32 -5.61
N ARG A 242 17.75 -13.44 -5.11
CA ARG A 242 18.67 -13.46 -3.98
C ARG A 242 19.94 -12.65 -4.29
N TYR A 243 20.27 -11.71 -3.42
CA TYR A 243 21.52 -10.97 -3.52
C TYR A 243 22.71 -11.92 -3.26
N ALA A 244 23.62 -12.03 -4.23
CA ALA A 244 24.70 -13.01 -4.18
C ALA A 244 25.68 -12.79 -3.01
N ARG A 245 25.85 -11.54 -2.56
CA ARG A 245 26.73 -11.16 -1.44
C ARG A 245 25.99 -10.99 -0.11
N ASP A 246 24.74 -11.50 0.01
CA ASP A 246 24.03 -11.54 1.27
C ASP A 246 24.87 -12.35 2.31
N PRO A 247 25.24 -11.77 3.44
CA PRO A 247 26.08 -12.47 4.43
C PRO A 247 25.32 -13.51 5.22
N ARG A 248 23.99 -13.48 5.23
CA ARG A 248 23.16 -14.47 5.93
C ARG A 248 23.30 -15.84 5.27
N ARG A 249 23.25 -16.89 6.09
CA ARG A 249 23.40 -18.28 5.64
C ARG A 249 22.29 -19.20 6.13
N GLU A 250 21.61 -18.80 7.21
CA GLU A 250 20.57 -19.59 7.85
C GLU A 250 19.20 -19.16 7.36
N GLU A 251 18.36 -20.10 6.94
CA GLU A 251 16.99 -19.83 6.56
C GLU A 251 16.25 -19.09 7.68
N GLY A 252 15.54 -18.04 7.32
CA GLY A 252 14.82 -17.22 8.29
C GLY A 252 15.65 -16.13 8.99
N ALA A 253 16.99 -16.10 8.83
CA ALA A 253 17.82 -15.06 9.44
C ALA A 253 17.33 -13.65 9.04
N LEU A 254 17.15 -12.78 10.04
CA LEU A 254 16.55 -11.46 9.86
C LEU A 254 17.50 -10.49 9.14
N LEU A 255 16.92 -9.55 8.36
CA LEU A 255 17.66 -8.51 7.65
C LEU A 255 18.28 -7.49 8.61
N THR A 256 17.54 -7.10 9.63
CA THR A 256 17.91 -6.04 10.58
C THR A 256 17.47 -6.45 11.99
N PRO A 257 18.13 -7.43 12.63
CA PRO A 257 17.71 -7.95 13.92
C PRO A 257 17.73 -6.88 15.05
N GLU A 258 18.57 -5.84 14.90
CA GLU A 258 18.64 -4.73 15.86
C GLU A 258 17.38 -3.86 15.82
N ARG A 259 16.67 -3.84 14.71
CA ARG A 259 15.46 -3.03 14.52
C ARG A 259 14.18 -3.86 14.58
N TYR A 260 14.22 -5.05 14.03
CA TYR A 260 13.10 -5.98 13.96
C TYR A 260 13.56 -7.32 14.53
N ASP A 261 13.18 -7.60 15.77
CA ASP A 261 13.36 -8.95 16.34
C ASP A 261 12.32 -9.93 15.77
N GLU A 262 12.47 -11.20 16.06
CA GLU A 262 11.57 -12.26 15.57
C GLU A 262 10.11 -12.05 16.00
N THR A 263 9.91 -11.53 17.23
CA THR A 263 8.58 -11.25 17.77
C THR A 263 7.88 -10.14 16.97
N ALA A 264 8.61 -9.06 16.66
CA ALA A 264 8.11 -7.96 15.87
C ALA A 264 7.77 -8.39 14.42
N VAL A 265 8.65 -9.19 13.79
CA VAL A 265 8.42 -9.72 12.45
C VAL A 265 7.22 -10.66 12.44
N THR A 266 7.12 -11.60 13.37
CA THR A 266 5.98 -12.53 13.47
C THR A 266 4.65 -11.78 13.66
N ARG A 267 4.64 -10.73 14.49
CA ARG A 267 3.47 -9.88 14.69
C ARG A 267 3.09 -9.14 13.42
N LEU A 268 4.07 -8.64 12.68
CA LEU A 268 3.87 -7.95 11.42
C LEU A 268 3.33 -8.90 10.34
N GLU A 269 3.90 -10.09 10.21
CA GLU A 269 3.43 -11.15 9.31
C GLU A 269 1.97 -11.52 9.59
N LYS A 270 1.62 -11.68 10.88
CA LYS A 270 0.23 -11.97 11.29
C LYS A 270 -0.74 -10.86 10.93
N ARG A 271 -0.34 -9.59 11.06
CA ARG A 271 -1.17 -8.43 10.69
C ARG A 271 -1.35 -8.29 9.19
N LEU A 272 -0.30 -8.51 8.41
CA LEU A 272 -0.33 -8.39 6.96
C LEU A 272 -1.08 -9.57 6.29
N GLY A 273 -1.10 -10.72 6.94
CA GLY A 273 -1.54 -11.96 6.32
C GLY A 273 -0.53 -12.54 5.32
N PRO A 274 -0.69 -13.81 4.91
CA PRO A 274 0.34 -14.54 4.15
C PRO A 274 0.75 -13.86 2.84
N ARG A 275 -0.24 -13.35 2.08
CA ARG A 275 -0.01 -12.75 0.76
C ARG A 275 0.78 -11.43 0.85
N ALA A 276 0.31 -10.50 1.68
CA ALA A 276 0.96 -9.22 1.84
C ALA A 276 2.34 -9.35 2.52
N ALA A 277 2.50 -10.29 3.46
CA ALA A 277 3.78 -10.60 4.08
C ALA A 277 4.77 -11.16 3.05
N ALA A 278 4.37 -12.11 2.19
CA ALA A 278 5.21 -12.64 1.12
C ALA A 278 5.64 -11.54 0.14
N ALA A 279 4.74 -10.60 -0.19
CA ALA A 279 5.04 -9.47 -1.06
C ALA A 279 5.95 -8.43 -0.37
N GLN A 280 5.48 -7.81 0.71
CA GLN A 280 6.12 -6.64 1.32
C GLN A 280 7.36 -6.98 2.15
N LEU A 281 7.33 -8.11 2.87
CA LEU A 281 8.45 -8.50 3.71
C LEU A 281 9.45 -9.38 2.95
N GLN A 282 8.97 -10.35 2.18
CA GLN A 282 9.83 -11.29 1.47
C GLN A 282 10.13 -10.87 0.03
N GLN A 283 9.61 -9.73 -0.44
CA GLN A 283 9.81 -9.22 -1.81
C GLN A 283 9.43 -10.24 -2.90
N ARG A 284 8.49 -11.13 -2.58
CA ARG A 284 8.06 -12.24 -3.40
C ARG A 284 6.52 -12.27 -3.51
N PRO A 285 5.93 -11.28 -4.23
CA PRO A 285 4.50 -11.30 -4.47
C PRO A 285 4.15 -12.59 -5.23
N ALA A 286 3.19 -13.33 -4.69
CA ALA A 286 2.63 -14.48 -5.39
C ALA A 286 1.72 -13.99 -6.51
N PRO A 287 1.67 -14.72 -7.64
CA PRO A 287 0.60 -14.54 -8.62
C PRO A 287 -0.75 -14.60 -7.92
N ALA A 288 -1.69 -13.84 -8.41
CA ALA A 288 -3.09 -14.06 -8.09
C ALA A 288 -3.53 -15.38 -8.77
N GLU A 289 -2.91 -16.49 -8.37
CA GLU A 289 -3.39 -17.81 -8.73
C GLU A 289 -4.70 -18.03 -8.01
N GLY A 290 -5.77 -17.90 -8.76
CA GLY A 290 -7.13 -18.13 -8.30
C GLY A 290 -7.63 -17.05 -7.35
N ALA A 291 -8.86 -16.76 -7.45
CA ALA A 291 -9.71 -15.97 -6.56
C ALA A 291 -9.04 -15.39 -5.31
N LEU A 292 -9.26 -14.12 -5.07
CA LEU A 292 -8.93 -13.44 -3.82
C LEU A 292 -9.45 -14.23 -2.60
N LEU A 293 -10.57 -14.95 -2.82
CA LEU A 293 -11.23 -15.82 -1.84
C LEU A 293 -11.11 -17.27 -2.30
N LYS A 294 -10.30 -18.08 -1.61
CA LYS A 294 -10.02 -19.46 -2.00
C LYS A 294 -11.16 -20.40 -1.65
N ALA A 295 -11.50 -21.31 -2.55
CA ALA A 295 -12.62 -22.25 -2.40
C ALA A 295 -12.61 -23.01 -1.06
N HIS A 296 -11.43 -23.42 -0.57
CA HIS A 296 -11.32 -24.17 0.69
C HIS A 296 -11.57 -23.32 1.95
N TRP A 297 -11.59 -21.98 1.84
CA TRP A 297 -12.01 -21.08 2.93
C TRP A 297 -13.51 -20.93 3.03
N LEU A 298 -14.25 -21.23 1.94
CA LEU A 298 -15.68 -21.00 1.80
C LEU A 298 -16.51 -22.28 2.08
N THR A 299 -16.03 -23.13 2.98
CA THR A 299 -16.60 -24.47 3.20
C THR A 299 -17.49 -24.58 4.43
N ARG A 300 -17.39 -23.63 5.39
CA ARG A 300 -18.22 -23.66 6.60
C ARG A 300 -19.70 -23.42 6.29
N ARG A 301 -20.55 -24.29 6.82
CA ARG A 301 -22.01 -24.25 6.63
C ARG A 301 -22.72 -24.26 7.96
N TRP A 302 -23.83 -23.51 8.06
CA TRP A 302 -24.75 -23.62 9.15
C TRP A 302 -26.05 -24.29 8.71
N THR A 303 -26.72 -25.04 9.62
CA THR A 303 -28.01 -25.65 9.41
C THR A 303 -29.11 -24.99 10.28
N GLU A 304 -28.70 -24.36 11.38
CA GLU A 304 -29.60 -23.61 12.27
C GLU A 304 -29.04 -22.18 12.43
N ILE A 305 -29.98 -21.21 12.41
CA ILE A 305 -29.63 -19.78 12.57
C ILE A 305 -29.14 -19.52 14.00
N PRO A 306 -28.08 -18.76 14.22
CA PRO A 306 -27.64 -18.37 15.56
C PRO A 306 -28.78 -17.65 16.33
N ARG A 307 -28.99 -18.04 17.59
CA ARG A 307 -30.03 -17.46 18.44
C ARG A 307 -29.66 -16.07 18.96
N GLU A 308 -28.35 -15.81 19.12
CA GLU A 308 -27.81 -14.57 19.64
C GLU A 308 -26.80 -13.99 18.62
N GLY A 309 -26.60 -12.69 18.66
CA GLY A 309 -25.62 -12.02 17.79
C GLY A 309 -26.04 -10.63 17.36
N ALA A 310 -25.13 -9.92 16.73
CA ALA A 310 -25.38 -8.61 16.12
C ALA A 310 -25.82 -8.81 14.66
N TRP A 311 -27.02 -8.32 14.33
CA TRP A 311 -27.60 -8.51 13.01
C TRP A 311 -27.56 -7.25 12.16
N GLY A 312 -27.28 -7.44 10.86
CA GLY A 312 -27.28 -6.35 9.89
C GLY A 312 -27.70 -6.78 8.50
N ILE A 313 -28.08 -5.80 7.70
CA ILE A 313 -28.38 -5.94 6.27
C ILE A 313 -27.38 -5.08 5.50
N SER A 314 -26.79 -5.62 4.45
CA SER A 314 -25.96 -4.91 3.50
C SER A 314 -26.66 -4.83 2.16
N LEU A 315 -26.70 -3.65 1.56
CA LEU A 315 -27.24 -3.42 0.22
C LEU A 315 -26.13 -2.93 -0.70
N ASP A 316 -25.91 -3.65 -1.78
CA ASP A 316 -25.26 -3.16 -2.98
C ASP A 316 -26.31 -2.91 -4.08
N ALA A 317 -26.35 -1.65 -4.58
CA ALA A 317 -27.36 -1.21 -5.53
C ALA A 317 -26.74 -0.29 -6.59
N THR A 318 -26.46 -0.85 -7.75
CA THR A 318 -25.99 -0.10 -8.92
C THR A 318 -27.11 -0.06 -9.97
N PHE A 319 -27.72 1.11 -10.20
CA PHE A 319 -28.73 1.28 -11.25
C PHE A 319 -28.10 1.97 -12.46
N LYS A 320 -28.02 1.29 -13.60
CA LYS A 320 -27.79 1.90 -14.91
C LYS A 320 -29.04 1.78 -15.75
N ASP A 321 -29.44 2.85 -16.40
CA ASP A 321 -30.65 2.96 -17.26
C ASP A 321 -30.59 2.11 -18.54
N THR A 322 -29.96 0.94 -18.54
CA THR A 322 -29.81 0.09 -19.73
C THR A 322 -30.31 -1.34 -19.44
N LYS A 323 -30.77 -2.02 -20.49
CA LYS A 323 -31.20 -3.43 -20.47
C LYS A 323 -30.12 -4.43 -20.01
N THR A 324 -28.90 -3.94 -19.74
CA THR A 324 -27.74 -4.67 -19.16
C THR A 324 -27.43 -4.24 -17.73
N ALA A 325 -28.45 -3.80 -16.95
CA ALA A 325 -28.26 -3.38 -15.57
C ALA A 325 -27.63 -4.49 -14.71
N ASP A 326 -26.68 -4.10 -13.86
CA ASP A 326 -26.06 -4.95 -12.87
C ASP A 326 -27.11 -5.46 -11.85
N PHE A 327 -26.77 -6.50 -11.11
CA PHE A 327 -27.68 -7.02 -10.10
C PHE A 327 -27.69 -6.11 -8.86
N VAL A 328 -28.87 -6.04 -8.22
CA VAL A 328 -28.99 -5.50 -6.86
C VAL A 328 -28.92 -6.67 -5.90
N VAL A 329 -28.11 -6.55 -4.86
CA VAL A 329 -27.91 -7.58 -3.84
C VAL A 329 -28.16 -7.03 -2.45
N LEU A 330 -29.03 -7.73 -1.72
CA LEU A 330 -29.31 -7.50 -0.30
C LEU A 330 -28.88 -8.76 0.47
N GLN A 331 -28.03 -8.61 1.47
CA GLN A 331 -27.56 -9.71 2.31
C GLN A 331 -27.88 -9.46 3.78
N VAL A 332 -28.39 -10.47 4.47
CA VAL A 332 -28.64 -10.46 5.91
C VAL A 332 -27.51 -11.22 6.60
N TRP A 333 -26.91 -10.60 7.58
CA TRP A 333 -25.77 -11.12 8.33
C TRP A 333 -26.07 -11.18 9.83
N CYS A 334 -25.45 -12.15 10.52
CA CYS A 334 -25.41 -12.24 11.97
C CYS A 334 -23.96 -12.46 12.42
N THR A 335 -23.45 -11.62 13.31
CA THR A 335 -22.12 -11.74 13.88
C THR A 335 -22.21 -12.24 15.32
N VAL A 336 -21.52 -13.35 15.62
CA VAL A 336 -21.44 -13.99 16.94
C VAL A 336 -19.97 -14.18 17.30
N GLY A 337 -19.44 -13.36 18.19
CA GLY A 337 -18.01 -13.36 18.50
C GLY A 337 -17.17 -13.12 17.24
N PRO A 338 -16.22 -14.02 16.90
CA PRO A 338 -15.39 -13.89 15.71
C PRO A 338 -16.08 -14.35 14.42
N ASP A 339 -17.23 -15.04 14.52
CA ASP A 339 -17.89 -15.68 13.39
C ASP A 339 -18.98 -14.78 12.79
N HIS A 340 -19.02 -14.73 11.45
CA HIS A 340 -19.95 -13.95 10.64
C HIS A 340 -20.80 -14.89 9.79
N TYR A 341 -22.07 -14.97 10.11
CA TYR A 341 -23.03 -15.86 9.45
C TYR A 341 -23.80 -15.09 8.38
N LEU A 342 -23.66 -15.47 7.12
CA LEU A 342 -24.59 -15.02 6.09
C LEU A 342 -25.90 -15.79 6.27
N ILE A 343 -26.98 -15.06 6.54
CA ILE A 343 -28.27 -15.66 6.88
C ILE A 343 -29.15 -15.81 5.64
N ASP A 344 -29.38 -14.72 4.92
CA ASP A 344 -30.29 -14.70 3.78
C ASP A 344 -29.80 -13.74 2.71
N GLN A 345 -30.27 -13.92 1.48
CA GLN A 345 -29.93 -13.08 0.35
C GLN A 345 -31.13 -12.86 -0.57
N VAL A 346 -31.27 -11.64 -1.05
CA VAL A 346 -32.13 -11.29 -2.18
C VAL A 346 -31.22 -10.74 -3.28
N ARG A 347 -31.25 -11.34 -4.46
CA ARG A 347 -30.51 -10.92 -5.64
C ARG A 347 -31.42 -10.86 -6.84
N GLY A 348 -31.39 -9.77 -7.59
CA GLY A 348 -32.19 -9.62 -8.78
C GLY A 348 -31.86 -8.36 -9.56
N ARG A 349 -32.30 -8.31 -10.80
CA ARG A 349 -32.30 -7.06 -11.56
C ARG A 349 -33.55 -6.30 -11.15
N MET A 350 -33.38 -5.30 -10.32
CA MET A 350 -34.44 -4.54 -9.71
C MET A 350 -34.30 -3.06 -10.05
N ASP A 351 -35.41 -2.43 -10.37
CA ASP A 351 -35.46 -0.98 -10.44
C ASP A 351 -35.44 -0.35 -9.03
N PHE A 352 -35.41 0.99 -8.97
CA PHE A 352 -35.36 1.72 -7.71
C PHE A 352 -36.54 1.38 -6.78
N VAL A 353 -37.77 1.27 -7.31
CA VAL A 353 -38.95 0.99 -6.52
C VAL A 353 -38.97 -0.45 -6.03
N GLU A 354 -38.58 -1.38 -6.87
CA GLU A 354 -38.42 -2.80 -6.53
C GLU A 354 -37.35 -3.00 -5.46
N THR A 355 -36.22 -2.33 -5.56
CA THR A 355 -35.15 -2.35 -4.56
C THR A 355 -35.63 -1.84 -3.20
N LEU A 356 -36.35 -0.73 -3.18
CA LEU A 356 -36.95 -0.21 -1.93
C LEU A 356 -37.94 -1.20 -1.31
N LYS A 357 -38.80 -1.84 -2.11
CA LYS A 357 -39.75 -2.86 -1.65
C LYS A 357 -39.02 -4.08 -1.10
N ALA A 358 -38.02 -4.57 -1.81
CA ALA A 358 -37.19 -5.72 -1.39
C ALA A 358 -36.48 -5.44 -0.07
N PHE A 359 -35.92 -4.25 0.09
CA PHE A 359 -35.20 -3.85 1.32
C PHE A 359 -36.18 -3.77 2.51
N VAL A 360 -37.31 -3.13 2.35
CA VAL A 360 -38.36 -3.05 3.41
C VAL A 360 -38.86 -4.44 3.77
N ALA A 361 -39.13 -5.30 2.77
CA ALA A 361 -39.60 -6.66 3.00
C ALA A 361 -38.56 -7.49 3.78
N LEU A 362 -37.29 -7.37 3.41
CA LEU A 362 -36.20 -8.08 4.09
C LEU A 362 -36.00 -7.57 5.52
N ALA A 363 -36.03 -6.24 5.74
CA ALA A 363 -35.96 -5.64 7.08
C ALA A 363 -37.16 -6.02 7.96
N THR A 364 -38.33 -6.20 7.37
CA THR A 364 -39.55 -6.68 8.09
C THR A 364 -39.44 -8.17 8.46
N LYS A 365 -38.84 -8.97 7.56
CA LYS A 365 -38.60 -10.40 7.80
C LYS A 365 -37.54 -10.64 8.90
N TYR A 366 -36.55 -9.77 9.00
CA TYR A 366 -35.48 -9.83 9.99
C TYR A 366 -35.46 -8.57 10.88
N PRO A 367 -36.43 -8.37 11.76
CA PRO A 367 -36.55 -7.16 12.57
C PRO A 367 -35.39 -6.95 13.55
N GLN A 368 -34.67 -8.04 13.91
CA GLN A 368 -33.47 -8.01 14.73
C GLN A 368 -32.25 -7.44 13.99
N ALA A 369 -32.28 -7.28 12.65
CA ALA A 369 -31.22 -6.64 11.88
C ALA A 369 -31.30 -5.12 12.07
N LEU A 370 -30.73 -4.64 13.16
CA LEU A 370 -30.74 -3.22 13.53
C LEU A 370 -29.85 -2.38 12.64
N LEU A 371 -28.70 -2.90 12.22
CA LEU A 371 -27.75 -2.25 11.32
C LEU A 371 -28.17 -2.44 9.86
N LYS A 372 -28.22 -1.36 9.08
CA LYS A 372 -28.56 -1.41 7.66
C LYS A 372 -27.58 -0.56 6.86
N LEU A 373 -26.68 -1.22 6.13
CA LEU A 373 -25.60 -0.59 5.37
C LEU A 373 -26.04 -0.36 3.93
N VAL A 374 -25.85 0.85 3.46
CA VAL A 374 -26.11 1.27 2.06
C VAL A 374 -24.87 2.00 1.56
N GLU A 375 -24.32 1.59 0.42
CA GLU A 375 -23.18 2.27 -0.18
C GLU A 375 -23.54 3.71 -0.58
N ASP A 376 -22.76 4.70 -0.13
CA ASP A 376 -23.00 6.13 -0.41
C ASP A 376 -22.36 6.57 -1.75
N LYS A 377 -22.61 5.76 -2.78
CA LYS A 377 -22.23 6.08 -4.17
C LYS A 377 -23.40 5.77 -5.11
N ALA A 378 -23.33 6.26 -6.31
CA ALA A 378 -24.31 6.05 -7.36
C ALA A 378 -25.74 6.37 -6.89
N ASN A 379 -26.56 5.37 -6.61
CA ASN A 379 -27.96 5.54 -6.22
C ASN A 379 -28.23 5.41 -4.73
N GLY A 380 -27.19 5.11 -3.94
CA GLY A 380 -27.26 5.00 -2.48
C GLY A 380 -27.86 6.24 -1.80
N PRO A 381 -27.44 7.47 -2.11
CA PRO A 381 -28.01 8.69 -1.55
C PRO A 381 -29.54 8.81 -1.76
N ALA A 382 -30.05 8.41 -2.91
CA ALA A 382 -31.48 8.42 -3.20
C ALA A 382 -32.25 7.38 -2.34
N ILE A 383 -31.70 6.17 -2.20
CA ILE A 383 -32.26 5.11 -1.35
C ILE A 383 -32.25 5.57 0.12
N LEU A 384 -31.12 6.09 0.60
CA LEU A 384 -30.97 6.61 1.95
C LEU A 384 -32.01 7.72 2.26
N SER A 385 -32.20 8.66 1.34
CA SER A 385 -33.16 9.75 1.49
C SER A 385 -34.60 9.25 1.66
N VAL A 386 -35.01 8.26 0.87
CA VAL A 386 -36.39 7.70 0.92
C VAL A 386 -36.57 6.79 2.13
N LEU A 387 -35.59 5.99 2.51
CA LEU A 387 -35.71 4.99 3.59
C LEU A 387 -35.44 5.56 4.99
N LYS A 388 -34.74 6.69 5.10
CA LYS A 388 -34.36 7.30 6.39
C LYS A 388 -35.56 7.56 7.32
N THR A 389 -36.74 7.83 6.74
CA THR A 389 -37.97 8.03 7.49
C THR A 389 -38.75 6.75 7.74
N LYS A 390 -38.41 5.63 7.09
CA LYS A 390 -39.16 4.37 7.13
C LYS A 390 -38.46 3.25 7.88
N LEU A 391 -37.11 3.25 7.87
CA LEU A 391 -36.31 2.20 8.49
C LEU A 391 -35.27 2.81 9.45
N PRO A 392 -35.29 2.45 10.73
CA PRO A 392 -34.25 2.82 11.66
C PRO A 392 -32.97 2.05 11.40
N GLY A 393 -31.82 2.65 11.81
CA GLY A 393 -30.51 1.98 11.75
C GLY A 393 -29.85 1.98 10.37
N LEU A 394 -30.26 2.89 9.48
CA LEU A 394 -29.58 3.12 8.19
C LEU A 394 -28.27 3.84 8.39
N VAL A 395 -27.20 3.28 7.81
CA VAL A 395 -25.85 3.83 7.80
C VAL A 395 -25.37 3.93 6.35
N ALA A 396 -24.97 5.13 5.97
CA ALA A 396 -24.28 5.37 4.71
C ALA A 396 -22.84 4.87 4.83
N VAL A 397 -22.39 4.09 3.88
CA VAL A 397 -21.02 3.56 3.83
C VAL A 397 -20.31 4.17 2.64
N GLU A 398 -19.30 4.99 2.90
CA GLU A 398 -18.37 5.41 1.84
C GLU A 398 -17.43 4.25 1.51
N PRO A 399 -17.46 3.73 0.26
CA PRO A 399 -16.55 2.67 -0.11
C PRO A 399 -15.12 3.21 -0.23
N PHE A 400 -14.20 2.58 0.48
CA PHE A 400 -12.78 2.90 0.39
C PHE A 400 -12.07 2.03 -0.69
N GLY A 401 -11.11 2.61 -1.40
CA GLY A 401 -10.29 1.90 -2.37
C GLY A 401 -11.09 1.24 -3.51
N SER A 402 -10.46 0.25 -4.16
CA SER A 402 -11.10 -0.57 -5.18
C SER A 402 -11.90 -1.74 -4.57
N LYS A 403 -12.71 -2.42 -5.39
CA LYS A 403 -13.44 -3.63 -4.99
C LYS A 403 -12.49 -4.72 -4.48
N GLU A 404 -11.37 -4.90 -5.18
CA GLU A 404 -10.32 -5.85 -4.81
C GLU A 404 -9.66 -5.48 -3.47
N ALA A 405 -9.45 -4.19 -3.21
CA ALA A 405 -8.91 -3.73 -1.94
C ALA A 405 -9.87 -4.03 -0.78
N ARG A 406 -11.18 -3.83 -0.99
CA ARG A 406 -12.22 -4.16 0.01
C ARG A 406 -12.29 -5.67 0.28
N ALA A 407 -12.18 -6.49 -0.76
CA ALA A 407 -12.16 -7.95 -0.61
C ALA A 407 -10.85 -8.44 0.06
N ALA A 408 -9.71 -7.85 -0.27
CA ALA A 408 -8.43 -8.16 0.36
C ALA A 408 -8.41 -7.80 1.86
N ALA A 409 -9.09 -6.74 2.27
CA ALA A 409 -9.18 -6.34 3.67
C ALA A 409 -9.91 -7.37 4.54
N VAL A 410 -10.86 -8.12 3.98
CA VAL A 410 -11.61 -9.18 4.68
C VAL A 410 -11.11 -10.59 4.40
N GLU A 411 -10.12 -10.76 3.51
CA GLU A 411 -9.46 -12.05 3.25
C GLU A 411 -9.10 -12.83 4.54
N PRO A 412 -8.54 -12.18 5.59
CA PRO A 412 -8.19 -12.87 6.82
C PRO A 412 -9.39 -13.52 7.53
N LEU A 413 -10.60 -12.96 7.42
CA LEU A 413 -11.81 -13.54 8.02
C LEU A 413 -12.19 -14.85 7.30
N PHE A 414 -12.08 -14.88 5.97
CA PHE A 414 -12.30 -16.08 5.18
C PHE A 414 -11.21 -17.13 5.42
N ALA A 415 -9.95 -16.73 5.43
CA ALA A 415 -8.81 -17.61 5.66
C ALA A 415 -8.84 -18.27 7.07
N ALA A 416 -9.29 -17.52 8.08
CA ALA A 416 -9.50 -18.04 9.44
C ALA A 416 -10.74 -18.93 9.57
N GLY A 417 -11.59 -19.00 8.53
CA GLY A 417 -12.85 -19.72 8.56
C GLY A 417 -13.96 -19.04 9.37
N ASN A 418 -13.85 -17.73 9.60
CA ASN A 418 -14.83 -16.97 10.40
C ASN A 418 -16.10 -16.60 9.61
N VAL A 419 -16.15 -16.86 8.32
CA VAL A 419 -17.34 -16.63 7.49
C VAL A 419 -18.07 -17.95 7.27
N VAL A 420 -19.35 -17.97 7.61
CA VAL A 420 -20.19 -19.17 7.62
C VAL A 420 -21.42 -18.95 6.73
N PHE A 421 -21.64 -19.85 5.78
CA PHE A 421 -22.73 -19.78 4.82
C PHE A 421 -23.89 -20.72 5.20
N PRO A 422 -25.13 -20.48 4.74
CA PRO A 422 -26.19 -21.43 4.93
C PRO A 422 -25.93 -22.72 4.14
N HIS A 423 -26.36 -23.88 4.70
CA HIS A 423 -26.28 -25.12 3.98
C HIS A 423 -27.28 -25.13 2.82
N GLU A 424 -26.84 -25.58 1.67
CA GLU A 424 -27.56 -25.51 0.40
C GLU A 424 -28.93 -26.21 0.44
N THR A 425 -29.05 -27.31 1.22
CA THR A 425 -30.26 -28.12 1.35
C THR A 425 -30.87 -28.14 2.78
N ASP A 426 -30.01 -28.02 3.81
CA ASP A 426 -30.38 -28.34 5.18
C ASP A 426 -30.55 -27.12 6.11
N ALA A 427 -30.20 -25.92 5.63
CA ALA A 427 -30.45 -24.69 6.41
C ALA A 427 -31.91 -24.51 6.71
N VAL A 428 -32.27 -24.31 8.01
CA VAL A 428 -33.63 -24.12 8.47
C VAL A 428 -33.90 -22.68 8.80
N TYR A 429 -34.90 -22.09 8.14
CA TYR A 429 -35.31 -20.69 8.32
C TYR A 429 -36.52 -20.54 9.19
N PRO A 430 -36.74 -19.39 9.89
CA PRO A 430 -37.89 -19.16 10.75
C PRO A 430 -39.23 -19.20 10.01
N ASP A 431 -39.24 -18.93 8.71
CA ASP A 431 -40.44 -19.00 7.85
C ASP A 431 -40.76 -20.42 7.37
N GLY A 432 -40.04 -21.44 7.84
CA GLY A 432 -40.18 -22.83 7.45
C GLY A 432 -39.50 -23.24 6.16
N ARG A 433 -38.88 -22.30 5.46
CA ARG A 433 -38.07 -22.60 4.26
C ARG A 433 -36.86 -23.44 4.66
N ARG A 434 -36.48 -24.36 3.78
CA ARG A 434 -35.28 -25.17 3.93
C ARG A 434 -34.32 -24.97 2.75
N GLY A 435 -33.03 -24.96 3.08
CA GLY A 435 -31.95 -24.84 2.12
C GLY A 435 -31.75 -23.43 1.55
N ALA A 436 -30.55 -23.19 1.05
CA ALA A 436 -30.13 -21.97 0.39
C ALA A 436 -29.52 -22.29 -0.97
N PRO A 437 -30.33 -22.61 -2.00
CA PRO A 437 -29.85 -23.09 -3.31
C PRO A 437 -29.05 -22.06 -4.10
N TRP A 438 -29.02 -20.81 -3.63
CA TRP A 438 -28.21 -19.72 -4.23
C TRP A 438 -26.74 -19.69 -3.74
N VAL A 439 -26.38 -20.42 -2.67
CA VAL A 439 -25.02 -20.44 -2.11
C VAL A 439 -23.95 -20.92 -3.10
N PRO A 440 -24.18 -21.97 -3.92
CA PRO A 440 -23.20 -22.37 -4.92
C PRO A 440 -22.85 -21.27 -5.92
N GLU A 441 -23.84 -20.44 -6.33
CA GLU A 441 -23.60 -19.30 -7.23
C GLU A 441 -22.79 -18.22 -6.54
N LEU A 442 -23.11 -17.86 -5.30
CA LEU A 442 -22.32 -16.93 -4.48
C LEU A 442 -20.87 -17.40 -4.30
N VAL A 443 -20.68 -18.68 -3.93
CA VAL A 443 -19.34 -19.27 -3.76
C VAL A 443 -18.58 -19.23 -5.08
N HIS A 444 -19.24 -19.52 -6.21
CA HIS A 444 -18.62 -19.44 -7.53
C HIS A 444 -18.18 -18.00 -7.86
N GLU A 445 -19.03 -17.00 -7.59
CA GLU A 445 -18.68 -15.60 -7.78
C GLU A 445 -17.49 -15.18 -6.89
N MET A 446 -17.50 -15.55 -5.61
CA MET A 446 -16.41 -15.29 -4.67
C MET A 446 -15.09 -15.94 -5.10
N VAL A 447 -15.13 -17.19 -5.57
CA VAL A 447 -13.94 -17.93 -6.02
C VAL A 447 -13.38 -17.38 -7.34
N THR A 448 -14.21 -16.81 -8.19
CA THR A 448 -13.78 -16.27 -9.49
C THR A 448 -13.46 -14.77 -9.43
N PHE A 449 -13.82 -14.09 -8.33
CA PHE A 449 -13.52 -12.66 -8.13
C PHE A 449 -11.99 -12.41 -8.11
N PRO A 450 -11.45 -11.35 -8.78
CA PRO A 450 -12.17 -10.25 -9.44
C PRO A 450 -12.54 -10.53 -10.91
N ASN A 451 -12.29 -11.71 -11.45
CA ASN A 451 -12.51 -12.06 -12.85
C ASN A 451 -13.91 -12.65 -13.12
N ALA A 452 -14.83 -12.59 -12.16
CA ALA A 452 -16.20 -13.03 -12.30
C ALA A 452 -16.97 -12.15 -13.31
N ALA A 453 -18.01 -12.73 -13.93
CA ALA A 453 -18.90 -11.96 -14.81
C ALA A 453 -19.74 -10.91 -14.03
N HIS A 454 -19.95 -11.16 -12.74
CA HIS A 454 -20.64 -10.29 -11.79
C HIS A 454 -19.88 -10.33 -10.46
N ASP A 455 -19.94 -9.24 -9.70
CA ASP A 455 -19.25 -9.07 -8.42
C ASP A 455 -20.16 -8.48 -7.31
N ASP A 456 -21.44 -8.30 -7.61
CA ASP A 456 -22.42 -7.63 -6.73
C ASP A 456 -22.58 -8.36 -5.39
N GLN A 457 -22.53 -9.70 -5.38
CA GLN A 457 -22.63 -10.50 -4.16
C GLN A 457 -21.37 -10.37 -3.28
N VAL A 458 -20.20 -10.27 -3.92
CA VAL A 458 -18.93 -10.02 -3.23
C VAL A 458 -18.92 -8.62 -2.63
N ASP A 459 -19.40 -7.62 -3.36
CA ASP A 459 -19.47 -6.23 -2.88
C ASP A 459 -20.38 -6.10 -1.67
N ALA A 460 -21.58 -6.68 -1.71
CA ALA A 460 -22.50 -6.70 -0.56
C ALA A 460 -21.89 -7.39 0.67
N ALA A 461 -21.18 -8.52 0.49
CA ALA A 461 -20.53 -9.25 1.57
C ALA A 461 -19.35 -8.45 2.16
N THR A 462 -18.47 -7.94 1.31
CA THR A 462 -17.30 -7.20 1.76
C THR A 462 -17.66 -5.89 2.44
N GLN A 463 -18.73 -5.22 2.03
CA GLN A 463 -19.26 -4.03 2.70
C GLN A 463 -19.65 -4.33 4.17
N TYR A 464 -20.39 -5.41 4.42
CA TYR A 464 -20.75 -5.80 5.78
C TYR A 464 -19.52 -6.18 6.61
N LEU A 465 -18.69 -7.08 6.08
CA LEU A 465 -17.53 -7.60 6.81
C LEU A 465 -16.51 -6.51 7.14
N ASN A 466 -16.23 -5.59 6.23
CA ASN A 466 -15.35 -4.44 6.50
C ASN A 466 -15.92 -3.53 7.58
N HIS A 467 -17.22 -3.23 7.54
CA HIS A 467 -17.85 -2.37 8.52
C HIS A 467 -17.79 -2.96 9.94
N VAL A 468 -18.00 -4.26 10.07
CA VAL A 468 -17.95 -4.95 11.37
C VAL A 468 -16.51 -5.09 11.87
N ALA A 469 -15.55 -5.37 10.98
CA ALA A 469 -14.13 -5.47 11.33
C ALA A 469 -13.58 -4.12 11.84
N GLN A 470 -13.93 -3.01 11.21
CA GLN A 470 -13.53 -1.66 11.65
C GLN A 470 -14.08 -1.33 13.05
N ARG A 471 -15.37 -1.59 13.30
CA ARG A 471 -15.98 -1.36 14.61
C ARG A 471 -15.43 -2.26 15.70
N GLY A 472 -15.07 -3.49 15.37
CA GLY A 472 -14.38 -4.40 16.30
C GLY A 472 -13.00 -3.85 16.71
N GLY A 473 -12.27 -3.23 15.79
CA GLY A 473 -11.02 -2.52 16.06
C GLY A 473 -11.21 -1.32 17.00
N GLU A 474 -12.15 -0.44 16.68
CA GLU A 474 -12.45 0.76 17.50
C GLU A 474 -12.89 0.40 18.93
N LEU A 475 -13.71 -0.64 19.11
CA LEU A 475 -14.13 -1.13 20.42
C LEU A 475 -12.96 -1.73 21.20
N LEU A 476 -12.03 -2.43 20.54
CA LEU A 476 -10.85 -2.98 21.17
C LEU A 476 -9.88 -1.85 21.60
N GLU A 477 -9.66 -0.85 20.76
CA GLU A 477 -8.85 0.32 21.09
C GLU A 477 -9.44 1.10 22.25
N ALA A 478 -10.75 1.34 22.25
CA ALA A 478 -11.46 1.98 23.35
C ALA A 478 -11.39 1.17 24.67
N ALA A 479 -11.49 -0.15 24.59
CA ALA A 479 -11.34 -1.03 25.75
C ALA A 479 -9.90 -1.03 26.29
N MET A 480 -8.90 -1.02 25.42
CA MET A 480 -7.49 -0.93 25.81
C MET A 480 -7.16 0.44 26.43
N ALA A 481 -7.65 1.53 25.87
CA ALA A 481 -7.47 2.87 26.43
C ALA A 481 -8.14 3.00 27.83
N ASN A 482 -9.31 2.39 28.01
CA ASN A 482 -9.96 2.32 29.34
C ASN A 482 -9.15 1.48 30.33
N LEU A 483 -8.60 0.35 29.92
CA LEU A 483 -7.73 -0.48 30.77
C LEU A 483 -6.45 0.27 31.15
N GLU A 484 -5.80 0.94 30.23
CA GLU A 484 -4.62 1.76 30.50
C GLU A 484 -4.93 2.90 31.47
N SER A 485 -6.10 3.54 31.35
CA SER A 485 -6.54 4.57 32.29
C SER A 485 -6.87 4.04 33.69
N MET A 486 -7.29 2.77 33.80
CA MET A 486 -7.58 2.10 35.08
C MET A 486 -6.32 1.59 35.79
N PHE A 487 -5.26 1.26 35.05
CA PHE A 487 -4.00 0.69 35.58
C PHE A 487 -2.79 1.63 35.48
N GLY A 488 -2.90 2.77 34.78
CA GLY A 488 -1.86 3.77 34.59
C GLY A 488 -1.83 4.92 35.61
N GLY A 489 -2.61 4.84 36.68
CA GLY A 489 -2.66 5.80 37.78
C GLY A 489 -2.02 5.27 39.07
N GLY A 490 -0.73 4.95 38.98
CA GLY A 490 0.09 4.56 40.16
C GLY A 490 1.41 5.29 40.17
#